data_5c66088991afcf6dac120ecec3aa0c70
#
_entry.id   5c66088991afcf6dac120ecec3aa0c70
#
_cell.length_a   1.000
_cell.length_b   1.000
_cell.length_c   1.000
_cell.angle_alpha   90.00
_cell.angle_beta   90.00
_cell.angle_gamma   90.00
#
_symmetry.space_group_name_H-M   'P 1'
#
loop_
_entity.id
_entity.type
_entity.pdbx_description
1 polymer ?
#
loop_
_entity_poly.entity_id
_entity_poly.type
_entity_poly.pdbx_seq_one_letter_code
_entity_poly.pdbx_strand_id
1 'polypeptide(L)'
;MNETFSAEQHDARERVVPAQPEHADAAKDAEQANPTPPHASPEPAWKGKHATPVNLVLEGGAMRGQFTAGVLDYFLEHNLFCDQVIGVSAGALNGYCYVSGEVGRTCFLNMKYCNDPRYLSMKSFVHTGNACGREFAFHEVPEKLEPFDFQAFTDSPITLTAVSSDLELGEADYHAVRDLGRNADLPYLIASSSMPLVSQIVEVDGKKLLDGGTCDSVPIMHSLLTGRKKHIVVLTQDATYEKGPNKLMPVLTQLYGDFPYYLDRLRYRHVEYNRTYRQVARMHEAGELFVIRPQRPVEVRSMEHDQDKLLDLYAQGYAEAARTWNDLQEYLAK
;
A
#
# COMPACT_ATOMS: atom_id res chain seq x y z
N MET A 1 -53.66 49.26 -20.59
CA MET A 1 -53.56 49.64 -22.04
C MET A 1 -52.78 48.49 -22.63
N ASN A 2 -53.46 47.49 -23.13
CA ASN A 2 -53.93 47.34 -24.51
C ASN A 2 -52.68 47.26 -25.44
N GLU A 3 -52.47 46.35 -26.28
CA GLU A 3 -53.25 45.41 -27.13
C GLU A 3 -52.27 44.41 -27.73
N THR A 4 -52.47 43.13 -27.75
CA THR A 4 -53.26 42.24 -28.65
C THR A 4 -52.79 42.19 -30.11
N PHE A 5 -52.83 40.94 -30.63
CA PHE A 5 -52.92 40.44 -31.98
C PHE A 5 -51.63 40.32 -32.80
N SER A 6 -51.50 39.35 -33.69
CA SER A 6 -52.27 38.11 -34.06
C SER A 6 -51.35 37.21 -34.92
N ALA A 7 -51.74 35.97 -35.00
CA ALA A 7 -51.23 34.95 -35.91
C ALA A 7 -51.33 35.27 -37.39
N GLU A 8 -50.49 34.67 -38.20
CA GLU A 8 -50.91 34.09 -39.47
C GLU A 8 -49.96 33.01 -40.00
N GLN A 9 -50.57 32.00 -40.49
CA GLN A 9 -50.11 30.80 -41.18
C GLN A 9 -49.55 31.09 -42.56
N HIS A 10 -48.72 30.21 -43.05
CA HIS A 10 -48.61 29.57 -44.38
C HIS A 10 -47.15 29.20 -44.65
N ASP A 11 -46.77 28.15 -45.27
CA ASP A 11 -47.33 27.05 -46.04
C ASP A 11 -46.16 26.03 -46.28
N ALA A 12 -46.52 24.81 -46.48
CA ALA A 12 -45.66 23.68 -46.77
C ALA A 12 -44.98 23.82 -48.15
N ARG A 13 -43.68 23.44 -48.18
CA ARG A 13 -43.10 22.83 -49.39
C ARG A 13 -42.07 21.77 -48.99
N GLU A 14 -42.41 20.54 -49.29
CA GLU A 14 -41.54 19.36 -49.34
C GLU A 14 -40.23 19.66 -50.04
N ARG A 15 -39.10 19.28 -49.37
CA ARG A 15 -37.86 18.96 -50.05
C ARG A 15 -37.38 17.62 -49.59
N VAL A 16 -37.38 16.71 -50.55
CA VAL A 16 -36.77 15.37 -50.53
C VAL A 16 -35.34 15.43 -50.01
N VAL A 17 -35.07 14.67 -48.96
CA VAL A 17 -33.72 14.41 -48.44
C VAL A 17 -33.26 13.06 -49.00
N PRO A 18 -32.09 12.97 -49.64
CA PRO A 18 -31.53 11.68 -50.09
C PRO A 18 -31.05 10.84 -48.91
N ALA A 19 -31.26 9.53 -49.02
CA ALA A 19 -30.87 8.50 -48.09
C ALA A 19 -29.39 8.56 -47.75
N GLN A 20 -29.06 8.56 -46.46
CA GLN A 20 -27.75 8.26 -45.97
C GLN A 20 -27.55 6.74 -45.88
N PRO A 21 -26.33 6.24 -46.17
CA PRO A 21 -26.03 4.81 -46.09
C PRO A 21 -25.95 4.34 -44.64
N GLU A 22 -26.45 3.15 -44.41
CA GLU A 22 -26.35 2.35 -43.19
C GLU A 22 -24.88 2.15 -42.79
N HIS A 23 -24.45 2.81 -41.71
CA HIS A 23 -23.33 2.43 -40.90
C HIS A 23 -23.76 2.54 -39.44
N ALA A 24 -24.55 1.59 -39.01
CA ALA A 24 -24.91 1.41 -37.63
C ALA A 24 -24.82 -0.08 -37.33
N ASP A 25 -23.61 -0.59 -37.08
CA ASP A 25 -23.38 -1.85 -36.34
C ASP A 25 -21.88 -2.10 -35.99
N ALA A 26 -21.12 -1.03 -35.65
CA ALA A 26 -19.77 -1.18 -35.17
C ALA A 26 -19.52 -0.52 -33.78
N ALA A 27 -20.61 -0.19 -33.06
CA ALA A 27 -20.50 0.53 -31.78
C ALA A 27 -21.13 -0.23 -30.58
N LYS A 28 -21.34 -1.54 -30.69
CA LYS A 28 -21.90 -2.36 -29.59
C LYS A 28 -20.93 -3.39 -28.97
N ASP A 29 -19.74 -3.57 -29.51
CA ASP A 29 -18.74 -4.54 -28.97
C ASP A 29 -17.54 -3.87 -28.29
N ALA A 30 -17.64 -2.58 -27.95
CA ALA A 30 -16.76 -1.97 -26.98
C ALA A 30 -17.35 -2.10 -25.56
N GLU A 31 -17.79 -3.28 -25.19
CA GLU A 31 -17.99 -3.67 -23.80
C GLU A 31 -16.60 -3.63 -23.17
N GLN A 32 -16.44 -2.66 -22.28
CA GLN A 32 -15.24 -2.32 -21.53
C GLN A 32 -14.51 -3.59 -21.11
N ALA A 33 -13.49 -3.97 -21.84
CA ALA A 33 -12.45 -4.87 -21.34
C ALA A 33 -11.73 -4.08 -20.24
N ASN A 34 -12.25 -4.15 -19.02
CA ASN A 34 -11.45 -3.94 -17.83
C ASN A 34 -10.19 -4.78 -18.05
N PRO A 35 -8.98 -4.22 -17.98
CA PRO A 35 -7.79 -5.02 -18.08
C PRO A 35 -7.92 -6.11 -17.01
N THR A 36 -8.10 -7.34 -17.44
CA THR A 36 -8.06 -8.49 -16.54
C THR A 36 -6.66 -8.44 -15.95
N PRO A 37 -6.52 -8.20 -14.63
CA PRO A 37 -5.21 -8.17 -14.03
C PRO A 37 -4.55 -9.51 -14.31
N PRO A 38 -3.21 -9.56 -14.36
CA PRO A 38 -2.54 -10.84 -14.42
C PRO A 38 -3.04 -11.67 -13.25
N HIS A 39 -3.82 -12.69 -13.55
CA HIS A 39 -4.19 -13.69 -12.55
C HIS A 39 -2.91 -14.18 -11.91
N ALA A 40 -2.94 -14.37 -10.59
CA ALA A 40 -1.86 -14.97 -9.83
C ALA A 40 -1.12 -15.99 -10.69
N SER A 41 0.18 -15.81 -10.84
CA SER A 41 1.00 -16.76 -11.58
C SER A 41 0.69 -18.15 -11.04
N PRO A 42 0.49 -19.17 -11.87
CA PRO A 42 0.14 -20.52 -11.40
C PRO A 42 1.17 -21.11 -10.43
N GLU A 43 2.34 -20.51 -10.36
CA GLU A 43 3.41 -20.85 -9.41
C GLU A 43 4.03 -19.57 -8.81
N PRO A 44 4.42 -19.60 -7.50
CA PRO A 44 5.10 -18.49 -6.87
C PRO A 44 6.37 -18.09 -7.62
N ALA A 45 6.64 -16.78 -7.77
CA ALA A 45 7.78 -16.27 -8.54
C ALA A 45 9.13 -16.79 -8.02
N TRP A 46 9.25 -17.10 -6.73
CA TRP A 46 10.47 -17.62 -6.08
C TRP A 46 10.63 -19.16 -6.20
N LYS A 47 9.64 -19.89 -6.70
CA LYS A 47 9.70 -21.36 -6.74
C LYS A 47 10.94 -21.88 -7.48
N GLY A 48 11.71 -22.74 -6.82
CA GLY A 48 12.96 -23.29 -7.35
C GLY A 48 14.14 -22.30 -7.40
N LYS A 49 14.00 -21.13 -6.77
CA LYS A 49 15.03 -20.07 -6.72
C LYS A 49 15.53 -19.87 -5.30
N HIS A 50 16.70 -19.23 -5.18
CA HIS A 50 17.29 -18.91 -3.89
C HIS A 50 16.98 -17.46 -3.49
N ALA A 51 16.67 -17.27 -2.22
CA ALA A 51 16.55 -15.93 -1.67
C ALA A 51 17.96 -15.30 -1.47
N THR A 52 18.03 -14.01 -1.75
CA THR A 52 19.25 -13.20 -1.56
C THR A 52 19.32 -12.74 -0.10
N PRO A 53 20.47 -12.86 0.59
CA PRO A 53 20.60 -12.48 2.00
C PRO A 53 20.61 -10.96 2.20
N VAL A 54 19.44 -10.35 2.04
CA VAL A 54 19.18 -8.90 2.04
C VAL A 54 17.96 -8.59 2.89
N ASN A 55 18.05 -7.58 3.73
CA ASN A 55 16.87 -6.99 4.36
C ASN A 55 16.17 -6.01 3.41
N LEU A 56 14.89 -6.20 3.22
CA LEU A 56 14.00 -5.31 2.48
C LEU A 56 13.10 -4.57 3.47
N VAL A 57 13.35 -3.28 3.66
CA VAL A 57 12.61 -2.42 4.59
C VAL A 57 11.55 -1.66 3.81
N LEU A 58 10.28 -1.83 4.17
CA LEU A 58 9.13 -1.26 3.47
C LEU A 58 8.41 -0.25 4.37
N GLU A 59 8.46 1.01 3.98
CA GLU A 59 7.75 2.09 4.66
C GLU A 59 6.23 1.92 4.55
N GLY A 60 5.50 2.33 5.59
CA GLY A 60 4.05 2.47 5.57
C GLY A 60 3.57 3.69 4.77
N GLY A 61 2.30 3.69 4.35
CA GLY A 61 1.78 4.83 3.60
C GLY A 61 0.35 4.70 3.10
N ALA A 62 -0.39 3.72 3.57
CA ALA A 62 -1.73 3.38 3.06
C ALA A 62 -1.71 3.29 1.51
N MET A 63 -2.59 3.99 0.77
CA MET A 63 -2.62 3.91 -0.71
C MET A 63 -1.32 4.37 -1.39
N ARG A 64 -0.42 5.11 -0.72
CA ARG A 64 0.91 5.39 -1.28
C ARG A 64 1.80 4.14 -1.41
N GLY A 65 1.43 3.06 -0.75
CA GLY A 65 2.03 1.73 -0.95
C GLY A 65 1.93 1.20 -2.38
N GLN A 66 1.14 1.82 -3.27
CA GLN A 66 1.15 1.50 -4.70
C GLN A 66 2.53 1.69 -5.35
N PHE A 67 3.30 2.69 -4.91
CA PHE A 67 4.70 2.82 -5.32
C PHE A 67 5.51 1.58 -4.93
N THR A 68 5.37 1.16 -3.68
CA THR A 68 6.04 -0.05 -3.17
C THR A 68 5.62 -1.30 -3.95
N ALA A 69 4.32 -1.44 -4.28
CA ALA A 69 3.83 -2.55 -5.09
C ALA A 69 4.54 -2.64 -6.44
N GLY A 70 4.71 -1.50 -7.13
CA GLY A 70 5.43 -1.47 -8.41
C GLY A 70 6.89 -1.87 -8.28
N VAL A 71 7.58 -1.43 -7.21
CA VAL A 71 8.97 -1.83 -6.93
C VAL A 71 9.08 -3.33 -6.69
N LEU A 72 8.17 -3.89 -5.89
CA LEU A 72 8.22 -5.31 -5.52
C LEU A 72 7.87 -6.23 -6.69
N ASP A 73 6.93 -5.85 -7.53
CA ASP A 73 6.59 -6.60 -8.74
C ASP A 73 7.79 -6.64 -9.71
N TYR A 74 8.48 -5.50 -9.89
CA TYR A 74 9.72 -5.49 -10.66
C TYR A 74 10.78 -6.44 -10.07
N PHE A 75 10.94 -6.48 -8.75
CA PHE A 75 11.88 -7.39 -8.08
C PHE A 75 11.51 -8.86 -8.33
N LEU A 76 10.24 -9.23 -8.17
CA LEU A 76 9.76 -10.59 -8.40
C LEU A 76 10.00 -11.04 -9.86
N GLU A 77 9.69 -10.19 -10.84
CA GLU A 77 9.87 -10.45 -12.26
C GLU A 77 11.35 -10.57 -12.65
N HIS A 78 12.24 -9.86 -11.94
CA HIS A 78 13.69 -9.87 -12.19
C HIS A 78 14.47 -10.79 -11.24
N ASN A 79 13.75 -11.70 -10.52
CA ASN A 79 14.30 -12.73 -9.65
C ASN A 79 15.14 -12.19 -8.48
N LEU A 80 14.80 -11.03 -7.95
CA LEU A 80 15.33 -10.55 -6.68
C LEU A 80 14.37 -10.93 -5.55
N PHE A 81 14.77 -11.90 -4.74
CA PHE A 81 14.02 -12.42 -3.59
C PHE A 81 14.82 -12.11 -2.32
N CYS A 82 14.53 -10.98 -1.68
CA CYS A 82 15.17 -10.60 -0.41
C CYS A 82 14.70 -11.55 0.68
N ASP A 83 15.63 -12.21 1.38
CA ASP A 83 15.29 -13.29 2.33
C ASP A 83 14.58 -12.79 3.60
N GLN A 84 14.63 -11.49 3.89
CA GLN A 84 13.92 -10.89 5.01
C GLN A 84 13.25 -9.58 4.60
N VAL A 85 11.94 -9.51 4.81
CA VAL A 85 11.11 -8.31 4.63
C VAL A 85 10.71 -7.77 5.99
N ILE A 86 10.87 -6.46 6.20
CA ILE A 86 10.45 -5.75 7.41
C ILE A 86 9.51 -4.64 6.96
N GLY A 87 8.21 -4.82 7.20
CA GLY A 87 7.18 -3.95 6.67
C GLY A 87 6.34 -3.28 7.73
N VAL A 88 5.94 -2.04 7.46
CA VAL A 88 5.07 -1.23 8.31
C VAL A 88 3.79 -0.90 7.57
N SER A 89 2.60 -1.18 8.17
CA SER A 89 1.33 -0.77 7.58
C SER A 89 1.17 -1.29 6.14
N ALA A 90 0.94 -0.42 5.16
CA ALA A 90 0.92 -0.80 3.74
C ALA A 90 2.22 -1.51 3.30
N GLY A 91 3.36 -1.21 3.90
CA GLY A 91 4.61 -1.94 3.65
C GLY A 91 4.54 -3.39 4.10
N ALA A 92 3.90 -3.70 5.23
CA ALA A 92 3.66 -5.07 5.66
C ALA A 92 2.67 -5.78 4.73
N LEU A 93 1.61 -5.08 4.26
CA LEU A 93 0.63 -5.60 3.32
C LEU A 93 1.23 -5.84 1.91
N ASN A 94 2.15 -5.02 1.46
CA ASN A 94 2.93 -5.27 0.25
C ASN A 94 3.90 -6.45 0.46
N GLY A 95 4.53 -6.50 1.64
CA GLY A 95 5.47 -7.55 2.01
C GLY A 95 4.84 -8.94 1.98
N TYR A 96 3.59 -9.10 2.46
CA TYR A 96 2.96 -10.42 2.46
C TYR A 96 2.66 -10.94 1.04
N CYS A 97 2.30 -10.06 0.11
CA CYS A 97 2.14 -10.43 -1.30
C CYS A 97 3.49 -10.78 -1.94
N TYR A 98 4.56 -10.04 -1.61
CA TYR A 98 5.90 -10.32 -2.09
C TYR A 98 6.42 -11.67 -1.57
N VAL A 99 6.17 -12.00 -0.31
CA VAL A 99 6.56 -13.28 0.30
C VAL A 99 5.84 -14.46 -0.35
N SER A 100 4.55 -14.33 -0.68
CA SER A 100 3.83 -15.38 -1.44
C SER A 100 4.31 -15.52 -2.89
N GLY A 101 5.02 -14.50 -3.43
CA GLY A 101 5.49 -14.49 -4.80
C GLY A 101 4.41 -14.16 -5.84
N GLU A 102 3.31 -13.56 -5.42
CA GLU A 102 2.19 -13.17 -6.27
C GLU A 102 2.43 -11.80 -6.92
N VAL A 103 2.92 -11.80 -8.17
CA VAL A 103 3.13 -10.57 -8.96
C VAL A 103 1.80 -9.87 -9.24
N GLY A 104 1.76 -8.54 -9.07
CA GLY A 104 0.62 -7.69 -9.40
C GLY A 104 -0.52 -7.68 -8.36
N ARG A 105 -0.50 -8.58 -7.36
CA ARG A 105 -1.62 -8.76 -6.42
C ARG A 105 -1.98 -7.48 -5.68
N THR A 106 -1.02 -6.78 -5.09
CA THR A 106 -1.33 -5.55 -4.33
C THR A 106 -1.93 -4.47 -5.21
N CYS A 107 -1.36 -4.26 -6.41
CA CYS A 107 -1.89 -3.30 -7.37
C CYS A 107 -3.32 -3.66 -7.75
N PHE A 108 -3.55 -4.91 -8.11
CA PHE A 108 -4.87 -5.41 -8.47
C PHE A 108 -5.92 -5.18 -7.38
N LEU A 109 -5.63 -5.58 -6.13
CA LEU A 109 -6.57 -5.43 -5.02
C LEU A 109 -6.92 -3.96 -4.77
N ASN A 110 -5.92 -3.08 -4.75
CA ASN A 110 -6.15 -1.66 -4.57
C ASN A 110 -6.96 -1.05 -5.73
N MET A 111 -6.65 -1.41 -6.98
CA MET A 111 -7.41 -0.96 -8.15
C MET A 111 -8.85 -1.44 -8.12
N LYS A 112 -9.07 -2.72 -7.81
CA LYS A 112 -10.40 -3.32 -7.79
C LYS A 112 -11.28 -2.78 -6.66
N TYR A 113 -10.70 -2.59 -5.47
CA TYR A 113 -11.46 -2.31 -4.26
C TYR A 113 -11.31 -0.89 -3.71
N CYS A 114 -10.54 0.02 -4.32
CA CYS A 114 -10.40 1.39 -3.82
C CYS A 114 -11.74 2.14 -3.70
N ASN A 115 -12.71 1.78 -4.52
CA ASN A 115 -14.06 2.34 -4.49
C ASN A 115 -15.09 1.47 -3.72
N ASP A 116 -14.70 0.28 -3.23
CA ASP A 116 -15.57 -0.52 -2.37
C ASP A 116 -15.56 0.07 -0.94
N PRO A 117 -16.73 0.48 -0.42
CA PRO A 117 -16.79 1.12 0.89
C PRO A 117 -16.38 0.20 2.05
N ARG A 118 -16.27 -1.11 1.81
CA ARG A 118 -15.83 -2.09 2.83
C ARG A 118 -14.31 -2.21 2.91
N TYR A 119 -13.57 -1.76 1.86
CA TYR A 119 -12.12 -1.95 1.76
C TYR A 119 -11.33 -0.95 2.60
N LEU A 120 -11.28 0.32 2.17
CA LEU A 120 -10.60 1.38 2.90
C LEU A 120 -11.39 2.69 2.76
N SER A 121 -12.25 3.00 3.73
CA SER A 121 -13.13 4.15 3.65
C SER A 121 -13.60 4.66 5.02
N MET A 122 -14.05 5.92 5.04
CA MET A 122 -14.76 6.48 6.21
C MET A 122 -16.11 5.80 6.45
N LYS A 123 -16.73 5.22 5.40
CA LYS A 123 -17.98 4.46 5.56
C LYS A 123 -17.73 3.16 6.31
N SER A 124 -16.65 2.45 6.02
CA SER A 124 -16.22 1.29 6.81
C SER A 124 -15.98 1.68 8.27
N PHE A 125 -15.27 2.80 8.51
CA PHE A 125 -15.01 3.28 9.86
C PHE A 125 -16.31 3.51 10.66
N VAL A 126 -17.30 4.19 10.08
CA VAL A 126 -18.59 4.45 10.75
C VAL A 126 -19.34 3.16 11.10
N HIS A 127 -19.27 2.13 10.25
CA HIS A 127 -20.01 0.90 10.45
C HIS A 127 -19.29 -0.13 11.34
N THR A 128 -17.96 -0.17 11.27
CA THR A 128 -17.15 -1.24 11.89
C THR A 128 -16.17 -0.73 12.95
N GLY A 129 -15.98 0.59 13.06
CA GLY A 129 -14.90 1.17 13.86
C GLY A 129 -13.52 1.08 13.21
N ASN A 130 -13.43 0.62 11.95
CA ASN A 130 -12.18 0.46 11.23
C ASN A 130 -12.30 1.01 9.82
N ALA A 131 -11.43 1.95 9.43
CA ALA A 131 -11.41 2.48 8.06
C ALA A 131 -11.01 1.40 7.05
N CYS A 132 -10.03 0.56 7.38
CA CYS A 132 -9.78 -0.70 6.70
C CYS A 132 -10.74 -1.75 7.27
N GLY A 133 -11.69 -2.22 6.46
CA GLY A 133 -12.68 -3.20 6.89
C GLY A 133 -12.05 -4.56 7.11
N ARG A 134 -11.78 -4.91 8.37
CA ARG A 134 -11.01 -6.10 8.75
C ARG A 134 -11.58 -7.38 8.16
N GLU A 135 -12.88 -7.61 8.36
CA GLU A 135 -13.55 -8.81 7.85
C GLU A 135 -13.48 -8.88 6.33
N PHE A 136 -13.69 -7.76 5.64
CA PHE A 136 -13.65 -7.74 4.19
C PHE A 136 -12.22 -7.92 3.65
N ALA A 137 -11.27 -7.09 4.11
CA ALA A 137 -9.93 -7.04 3.53
C ALA A 137 -9.05 -8.25 3.90
N PHE A 138 -9.23 -8.80 5.11
CA PHE A 138 -8.35 -9.85 5.64
C PHE A 138 -8.97 -11.25 5.68
N HIS A 139 -10.29 -11.39 5.45
CA HIS A 139 -10.99 -12.67 5.40
C HIS A 139 -11.76 -12.84 4.10
N GLU A 140 -12.77 -12.02 3.80
CA GLU A 140 -13.62 -12.22 2.62
C GLU A 140 -12.82 -12.16 1.31
N VAL A 141 -11.93 -11.17 1.16
CA VAL A 141 -11.11 -11.01 -0.04
C VAL A 141 -10.13 -12.18 -0.20
N PRO A 142 -9.20 -12.47 0.73
CA PRO A 142 -8.18 -13.51 0.51
C PRO A 142 -8.71 -14.94 0.60
N GLU A 143 -9.87 -15.18 1.24
CA GLU A 143 -10.42 -16.52 1.39
C GLU A 143 -11.44 -16.88 0.30
N LYS A 144 -12.16 -15.87 -0.27
CA LYS A 144 -13.32 -16.13 -1.14
C LYS A 144 -13.31 -15.36 -2.45
N LEU A 145 -13.02 -14.06 -2.42
CA LEU A 145 -13.17 -13.20 -3.61
C LEU A 145 -11.93 -13.24 -4.51
N GLU A 146 -10.76 -13.15 -3.91
CA GLU A 146 -9.44 -13.19 -4.56
C GLU A 146 -8.54 -14.12 -3.76
N PRO A 147 -8.68 -15.42 -3.89
CA PRO A 147 -7.98 -16.39 -3.07
C PRO A 147 -6.48 -16.13 -3.01
N PHE A 148 -5.94 -16.09 -1.79
CA PHE A 148 -4.52 -15.93 -1.52
C PHE A 148 -3.87 -17.30 -1.36
N ASP A 149 -2.67 -17.46 -1.90
CA ASP A 149 -1.92 -18.70 -1.72
C ASP A 149 -1.21 -18.73 -0.36
N PHE A 150 -1.95 -19.13 0.68
CA PHE A 150 -1.43 -19.28 2.04
C PHE A 150 -0.30 -20.31 2.13
N GLN A 151 -0.34 -21.35 1.27
CA GLN A 151 0.68 -22.37 1.25
C GLN A 151 1.98 -21.82 0.64
N ALA A 152 1.90 -21.05 -0.46
CA ALA A 152 3.05 -20.38 -1.02
C ALA A 152 3.69 -19.42 -0.02
N PHE A 153 2.89 -18.69 0.76
CA PHE A 153 3.42 -17.83 1.82
C PHE A 153 4.21 -18.63 2.87
N THR A 154 3.65 -19.76 3.33
CA THR A 154 4.28 -20.61 4.36
C THR A 154 5.55 -21.31 3.86
N ASP A 155 5.57 -21.73 2.61
CA ASP A 155 6.69 -22.43 1.97
C ASP A 155 7.78 -21.49 1.45
N SER A 156 7.56 -20.19 1.54
CA SER A 156 8.47 -19.18 1.00
C SER A 156 9.84 -19.21 1.69
N PRO A 157 10.94 -19.07 0.94
CA PRO A 157 12.27 -18.86 1.51
C PRO A 157 12.45 -17.44 2.09
N ILE A 158 11.43 -16.60 1.96
CA ILE A 158 11.42 -15.19 2.41
C ILE A 158 10.63 -15.10 3.71
N THR A 159 11.14 -14.37 4.68
CA THR A 159 10.46 -14.13 5.96
C THR A 159 9.88 -12.72 6.01
N LEU A 160 8.72 -12.56 6.65
CA LEU A 160 8.07 -11.26 6.88
C LEU A 160 8.11 -10.90 8.36
N THR A 161 8.56 -9.69 8.67
CA THR A 161 8.36 -9.05 9.98
C THR A 161 7.36 -7.91 9.82
N ALA A 162 6.19 -8.02 10.46
CA ALA A 162 5.21 -6.95 10.55
C ALA A 162 5.53 -6.06 11.75
N VAL A 163 5.55 -4.75 11.53
CA VAL A 163 5.83 -3.77 12.59
C VAL A 163 4.55 -3.12 13.05
N SER A 164 4.26 -3.20 14.34
CA SER A 164 3.16 -2.50 14.99
C SER A 164 3.67 -1.60 16.13
N SER A 165 2.77 -0.81 16.73
CA SER A 165 3.08 0.04 17.88
C SER A 165 2.39 -0.53 19.11
N ASP A 166 3.15 -0.88 20.14
CA ASP A 166 2.63 -1.25 21.47
C ASP A 166 2.21 0.04 22.19
N LEU A 167 0.93 0.11 22.57
CA LEU A 167 0.36 1.30 23.19
C LEU A 167 0.83 1.46 24.65
N GLU A 168 1.03 0.35 25.36
CA GLU A 168 1.39 0.38 26.77
C GLU A 168 2.86 0.79 26.95
N LEU A 169 3.73 0.27 26.08
CA LEU A 169 5.16 0.56 26.12
C LEU A 169 5.54 1.82 25.34
N GLY A 170 4.73 2.24 24.34
CA GLY A 170 5.10 3.31 23.41
C GLY A 170 6.30 2.93 22.54
N GLU A 171 6.45 1.66 22.20
CA GLU A 171 7.55 1.12 21.43
C GLU A 171 7.04 0.37 20.20
N ALA A 172 7.94 0.16 19.23
CA ALA A 172 7.64 -0.67 18.08
C ALA A 172 7.69 -2.13 18.46
N ASP A 173 6.67 -2.90 18.07
CA ASP A 173 6.61 -4.35 18.16
C ASP A 173 6.94 -4.95 16.79
N TYR A 174 7.93 -5.86 16.76
CA TYR A 174 8.41 -6.52 15.54
C TYR A 174 8.04 -7.98 15.58
N HIS A 175 6.98 -8.36 14.90
CA HIS A 175 6.47 -9.73 14.89
C HIS A 175 6.81 -10.46 13.59
N ALA A 176 7.46 -11.63 13.72
CA ALA A 176 7.72 -12.49 12.57
C ALA A 176 6.44 -13.23 12.15
N VAL A 177 5.90 -12.88 10.98
CA VAL A 177 4.69 -13.50 10.40
C VAL A 177 5.07 -14.78 9.70
N ARG A 178 4.55 -15.91 10.16
CA ARG A 178 4.87 -17.26 9.64
C ARG A 178 3.65 -18.08 9.26
N ASP A 179 2.54 -17.91 9.97
CA ASP A 179 1.32 -18.70 9.79
C ASP A 179 0.09 -17.80 9.63
N LEU A 180 -0.21 -17.46 8.38
CA LEU A 180 -1.44 -16.76 8.02
C LEU A 180 -2.60 -17.73 7.77
N GLY A 181 -2.32 -18.96 7.34
CA GLY A 181 -3.34 -19.96 7.00
C GLY A 181 -4.17 -20.43 8.18
N ARG A 182 -3.61 -20.40 9.40
CA ARG A 182 -4.32 -20.69 10.65
C ARG A 182 -4.73 -19.42 11.40
N ASN A 183 -4.53 -18.26 10.79
CA ASN A 183 -4.79 -16.95 11.37
C ASN A 183 -3.99 -16.63 12.65
N ALA A 184 -2.93 -17.39 12.98
CA ALA A 184 -2.17 -17.19 14.21
C ALA A 184 -1.43 -15.84 14.20
N ASP A 185 -0.82 -15.47 13.06
CA ASP A 185 -0.07 -14.21 12.92
C ASP A 185 -0.88 -13.10 12.23
N LEU A 186 -2.07 -13.39 11.73
CA LEU A 186 -2.93 -12.42 11.05
C LEU A 186 -3.27 -11.20 11.91
N PRO A 187 -3.52 -11.30 13.22
CA PRO A 187 -3.73 -10.14 14.09
C PRO A 187 -2.58 -9.14 14.08
N TYR A 188 -1.34 -9.57 13.95
CA TYR A 188 -0.16 -8.68 13.87
C TYR A 188 -0.11 -7.93 12.54
N LEU A 189 -0.50 -8.57 11.44
CA LEU A 189 -0.63 -7.90 10.13
C LEU A 189 -1.76 -6.87 10.14
N ILE A 190 -2.90 -7.21 10.78
CA ILE A 190 -4.01 -6.28 11.00
C ILE A 190 -3.56 -5.11 11.89
N ALA A 191 -2.84 -5.37 13.00
CA ALA A 191 -2.33 -4.35 13.89
C ALA A 191 -1.39 -3.38 13.17
N SER A 192 -0.46 -3.92 12.38
CA SER A 192 0.47 -3.11 11.58
C SER A 192 -0.24 -2.11 10.67
N SER A 193 -1.44 -2.43 10.18
CA SER A 193 -2.25 -1.57 9.29
C SER A 193 -3.39 -0.82 9.98
N SER A 194 -3.52 -0.93 11.31
CA SER A 194 -4.58 -0.29 12.10
C SER A 194 -4.21 1.13 12.49
N MET A 195 -4.52 2.10 11.61
CA MET A 195 -4.18 3.52 11.81
C MET A 195 -4.87 4.12 13.04
N PRO A 196 -4.15 4.91 13.89
CA PRO A 196 -4.77 5.65 15.00
C PRO A 196 -5.93 6.53 14.50
N LEU A 197 -6.91 6.79 15.35
CA LEU A 197 -8.17 7.52 15.12
C LEU A 197 -9.21 6.79 14.27
N VAL A 198 -8.77 5.98 13.32
CA VAL A 198 -9.68 5.36 12.32
C VAL A 198 -9.64 3.83 12.37
N SER A 199 -9.09 3.27 13.42
CA SER A 199 -9.09 1.82 13.68
C SER A 199 -9.23 1.54 15.16
N GLN A 200 -9.85 0.40 15.46
CA GLN A 200 -9.87 -0.14 16.82
C GLN A 200 -8.48 -0.68 17.20
N ILE A 201 -8.17 -0.67 18.48
CA ILE A 201 -6.96 -1.33 19.01
C ILE A 201 -7.07 -2.83 18.72
N VAL A 202 -5.95 -3.44 18.36
CA VAL A 202 -5.83 -4.90 18.20
C VAL A 202 -5.23 -5.47 19.46
N GLU A 203 -5.96 -6.37 20.10
CA GLU A 203 -5.46 -7.10 21.28
C GLU A 203 -5.01 -8.49 20.84
N VAL A 204 -3.72 -8.78 21.05
CA VAL A 204 -3.11 -10.06 20.71
C VAL A 204 -1.96 -10.35 21.67
N ASP A 205 -1.90 -11.58 22.19
CA ASP A 205 -0.88 -12.06 23.13
C ASP A 205 -0.65 -11.13 24.35
N GLY A 206 -1.75 -10.52 24.84
CA GLY A 206 -1.71 -9.59 25.97
C GLY A 206 -1.21 -8.18 25.62
N LYS A 207 -0.92 -7.89 24.36
CA LYS A 207 -0.49 -6.57 23.87
C LYS A 207 -1.68 -5.81 23.29
N LYS A 208 -1.63 -4.49 23.35
CA LYS A 208 -2.55 -3.56 22.70
C LYS A 208 -1.81 -2.84 21.58
N LEU A 209 -2.12 -3.19 20.34
CA LEU A 209 -1.35 -2.79 19.18
C LEU A 209 -2.15 -1.90 18.23
N LEU A 210 -1.45 -0.95 17.59
CA LEU A 210 -1.90 -0.16 16.46
C LEU A 210 -0.78 -0.08 15.40
N ASP A 211 -1.04 0.66 14.30
CA ASP A 211 -0.13 0.85 13.15
C ASP A 211 1.29 1.22 13.60
N GLY A 212 2.26 0.47 13.10
CA GLY A 212 3.67 0.60 13.44
C GLY A 212 4.27 1.96 13.07
N GLY A 213 3.67 2.64 12.10
CA GLY A 213 4.12 3.96 11.66
C GLY A 213 4.06 5.06 12.72
N THR A 214 3.50 4.79 13.91
CA THR A 214 3.59 5.72 15.05
C THR A 214 4.95 5.63 15.73
N CYS A 215 5.42 4.43 16.04
CA CYS A 215 6.67 4.22 16.77
C CYS A 215 7.88 4.05 15.85
N ASP A 216 7.72 3.37 14.70
CA ASP A 216 8.79 3.20 13.72
C ASP A 216 8.22 3.15 12.29
N SER A 217 8.21 4.29 11.62
CA SER A 217 7.66 4.41 10.25
C SER A 217 8.57 3.78 9.17
N VAL A 218 9.89 3.71 9.42
CA VAL A 218 10.91 3.13 8.54
C VAL A 218 11.89 2.34 9.40
N PRO A 219 11.69 1.04 9.60
CA PRO A 219 12.36 0.22 10.60
C PRO A 219 13.82 -0.12 10.25
N ILE A 220 14.59 0.92 9.87
CA ILE A 220 16.00 0.73 9.48
C ILE A 220 16.89 0.31 10.65
N MET A 221 16.65 0.85 11.85
CA MET A 221 17.46 0.48 13.02
C MET A 221 17.25 -0.99 13.38
N HIS A 222 16.02 -1.48 13.34
CA HIS A 222 15.74 -2.91 13.53
C HIS A 222 16.44 -3.75 12.45
N SER A 223 16.35 -3.31 11.18
CA SER A 223 17.02 -3.99 10.05
C SER A 223 18.54 -4.12 10.26
N LEU A 224 19.21 -3.08 10.75
CA LEU A 224 20.65 -3.10 11.01
C LEU A 224 21.03 -4.10 12.13
N LEU A 225 20.12 -4.31 13.08
CA LEU A 225 20.35 -5.23 14.21
C LEU A 225 20.16 -6.70 13.86
N THR A 226 19.61 -7.04 12.69
CA THR A 226 19.41 -8.44 12.27
C THR A 226 20.72 -9.16 11.90
N GLY A 227 21.83 -8.43 11.77
CA GLY A 227 23.13 -8.96 11.34
C GLY A 227 23.29 -9.12 9.82
N ARG A 228 22.29 -8.77 9.01
CA ARG A 228 22.45 -8.69 7.54
C ARG A 228 23.35 -7.52 7.17
N LYS A 229 24.12 -7.69 6.09
CA LYS A 229 25.06 -6.67 5.60
C LYS A 229 24.44 -5.77 4.53
N LYS A 230 23.37 -6.21 3.91
CA LYS A 230 22.71 -5.51 2.81
C LYS A 230 21.28 -5.15 3.18
N HIS A 231 20.94 -3.90 2.91
CA HIS A 231 19.64 -3.32 3.25
C HIS A 231 19.10 -2.53 2.05
N ILE A 232 17.91 -2.90 1.59
CA ILE A 232 17.15 -2.13 0.60
C ILE A 232 16.02 -1.45 1.33
N VAL A 233 15.82 -0.17 1.14
CA VAL A 233 14.76 0.62 1.77
C VAL A 233 13.85 1.19 0.68
N VAL A 234 12.58 0.83 0.71
CA VAL A 234 11.57 1.42 -0.18
C VAL A 234 10.75 2.43 0.60
N LEU A 235 10.84 3.69 0.17
CA LEU A 235 10.12 4.81 0.77
C LEU A 235 8.90 5.19 -0.07
N THR A 236 7.87 5.73 0.58
CA THR A 236 6.60 6.13 -0.05
C THR A 236 6.48 7.64 -0.24
N GLN A 237 7.53 8.39 0.07
CA GLN A 237 7.63 9.83 -0.13
C GLN A 237 8.94 10.21 -0.83
N ASP A 238 8.91 11.33 -1.54
CA ASP A 238 10.07 11.90 -2.22
C ASP A 238 11.11 12.49 -1.24
N ALA A 239 12.24 12.93 -1.79
CA ALA A 239 13.35 13.46 -0.99
C ALA A 239 13.07 14.80 -0.32
N THR A 240 12.08 15.55 -0.81
CA THR A 240 11.75 16.90 -0.31
C THR A 240 10.66 16.88 0.76
N TYR A 241 10.04 15.70 0.97
CA TYR A 241 8.97 15.58 1.93
C TYR A 241 9.44 15.80 3.37
N GLU A 242 8.75 16.66 4.09
CA GLU A 242 8.93 16.88 5.52
C GLU A 242 7.60 16.76 6.27
N LYS A 243 7.57 15.85 7.24
CA LYS A 243 6.38 15.62 8.06
C LYS A 243 6.21 16.75 9.08
N GLY A 244 5.03 17.37 9.08
CA GLY A 244 4.65 18.38 10.07
C GLY A 244 4.08 17.76 11.37
N PRO A 245 3.93 18.61 12.42
CA PRO A 245 3.29 18.21 13.68
C PRO A 245 1.85 17.71 13.46
N ASN A 246 1.43 16.78 14.29
CA ASN A 246 0.06 16.25 14.22
C ASN A 246 -0.96 17.25 14.77
N LYS A 247 -1.80 17.81 13.91
CA LYS A 247 -2.84 18.78 14.27
C LYS A 247 -3.99 18.19 15.08
N LEU A 248 -4.12 16.87 15.12
CA LEU A 248 -5.18 16.16 15.85
C LEU A 248 -4.76 15.74 17.27
N MET A 249 -3.64 16.25 17.79
CA MET A 249 -3.16 15.92 19.14
C MET A 249 -4.21 16.11 20.25
N PRO A 250 -5.08 17.13 20.25
CA PRO A 250 -6.12 17.23 21.28
C PRO A 250 -7.09 16.02 21.28
N VAL A 251 -7.50 15.56 20.09
CA VAL A 251 -8.38 14.39 19.94
C VAL A 251 -7.64 13.10 20.33
N LEU A 252 -6.40 12.97 19.89
CA LEU A 252 -5.54 11.82 20.25
C LEU A 252 -5.32 11.73 21.75
N THR A 253 -5.11 12.85 22.43
CA THR A 253 -4.95 12.89 23.89
C THR A 253 -6.21 12.42 24.61
N GLN A 254 -7.38 12.75 24.08
CA GLN A 254 -8.65 12.27 24.65
C GLN A 254 -8.85 10.76 24.44
N LEU A 255 -8.49 10.24 23.27
CA LEU A 255 -8.71 8.83 22.92
C LEU A 255 -7.67 7.88 23.52
N TYR A 256 -6.42 8.33 23.64
CA TYR A 256 -5.30 7.50 24.08
C TYR A 256 -4.68 7.98 25.40
N GLY A 257 -5.47 8.70 26.23
CA GLY A 257 -5.01 9.25 27.51
C GLY A 257 -4.46 8.22 28.47
N ASP A 258 -4.98 6.99 28.41
CA ASP A 258 -4.53 5.86 29.22
C ASP A 258 -3.16 5.30 28.78
N PHE A 259 -2.63 5.75 27.63
CA PHE A 259 -1.37 5.30 27.04
C PHE A 259 -0.35 6.46 26.91
N PRO A 260 0.20 6.99 28.00
CA PRO A 260 1.03 8.20 27.97
C PRO A 260 2.30 8.05 27.10
N TYR A 261 2.94 6.90 27.09
CA TYR A 261 4.13 6.63 26.26
C TYR A 261 3.78 6.64 24.77
N TYR A 262 2.67 6.05 24.39
CA TYR A 262 2.18 6.08 23.01
C TYR A 262 1.80 7.51 22.57
N LEU A 263 1.18 8.30 23.46
CA LEU A 263 0.88 9.71 23.19
C LEU A 263 2.13 10.54 22.92
N ASP A 264 3.22 10.28 23.64
CA ASP A 264 4.49 10.95 23.38
C ASP A 264 5.06 10.58 22.00
N ARG A 265 4.95 9.32 21.59
CA ARG A 265 5.30 8.90 20.22
C ARG A 265 4.47 9.64 19.17
N LEU A 266 3.15 9.72 19.35
CA LEU A 266 2.27 10.48 18.43
C LEU A 266 2.65 11.96 18.35
N ARG A 267 3.00 12.58 19.49
CA ARG A 267 3.38 13.99 19.58
C ARG A 267 4.68 14.29 18.83
N TYR A 268 5.67 13.45 19.00
CA TYR A 268 7.01 13.64 18.42
C TYR A 268 7.26 12.86 17.14
N ARG A 269 6.25 12.14 16.62
CA ARG A 269 6.36 11.34 15.41
C ARG A 269 6.98 12.08 14.23
N HIS A 270 6.63 13.35 14.03
CA HIS A 270 7.17 14.15 12.93
C HIS A 270 8.68 14.41 13.09
N VAL A 271 9.17 14.58 14.31
CA VAL A 271 10.60 14.78 14.59
C VAL A 271 11.38 13.51 14.26
N GLU A 272 10.92 12.36 14.80
CA GLU A 272 11.59 11.07 14.58
C GLU A 272 11.52 10.63 13.12
N TYR A 273 10.38 10.81 12.47
CA TYR A 273 10.20 10.50 11.04
C TYR A 273 11.22 11.29 10.19
N ASN A 274 11.29 12.59 10.35
CA ASN A 274 12.20 13.42 9.58
C ASN A 274 13.67 13.13 9.89
N ARG A 275 13.97 12.76 11.15
CA ARG A 275 15.30 12.29 11.57
C ARG A 275 15.68 11.00 10.85
N THR A 276 14.78 10.01 10.84
CA THR A 276 15.00 8.73 10.15
C THR A 276 15.21 8.92 8.65
N TYR A 277 14.42 9.78 8.00
CA TYR A 277 14.60 10.10 6.58
C TYR A 277 15.97 10.70 6.27
N ARG A 278 16.44 11.65 7.09
CA ARG A 278 17.79 12.21 6.95
C ARG A 278 18.90 11.19 7.22
N GLN A 279 18.68 10.27 8.15
CA GLN A 279 19.62 9.17 8.43
C GLN A 279 19.69 8.21 7.25
N VAL A 280 18.56 7.74 6.74
CA VAL A 280 18.48 6.85 5.57
C VAL A 280 19.15 7.49 4.34
N ALA A 281 18.93 8.78 4.10
CA ALA A 281 19.58 9.48 2.99
C ALA A 281 21.11 9.48 3.14
N ARG A 282 21.64 9.80 4.31
CA ARG A 282 23.10 9.79 4.57
C ARG A 282 23.71 8.39 4.43
N MET A 283 23.01 7.36 4.92
CA MET A 283 23.48 5.98 4.80
C MET A 283 23.47 5.51 3.34
N HIS A 284 22.49 5.95 2.56
CA HIS A 284 22.45 5.70 1.12
C HIS A 284 23.63 6.34 0.39
N GLU A 285 23.90 7.62 0.66
CA GLU A 285 25.05 8.35 0.11
C GLU A 285 26.40 7.71 0.50
N ALA A 286 26.49 7.13 1.70
CA ALA A 286 27.65 6.40 2.17
C ALA A 286 27.76 4.97 1.58
N GLY A 287 26.75 4.49 0.84
CA GLY A 287 26.71 3.12 0.30
C GLY A 287 26.44 2.03 1.33
N GLU A 288 25.98 2.37 2.53
CA GLU A 288 25.68 1.43 3.60
C GLU A 288 24.34 0.71 3.38
N LEU A 289 23.40 1.36 2.67
CA LEU A 289 22.12 0.81 2.25
C LEU A 289 21.72 1.35 0.87
N PHE A 290 20.69 0.74 0.27
CA PHE A 290 20.15 1.18 -1.01
C PHE A 290 18.72 1.70 -0.85
N VAL A 291 18.42 2.91 -1.37
CA VAL A 291 17.10 3.54 -1.28
C VAL A 291 16.42 3.60 -2.63
N ILE A 292 15.17 3.17 -2.67
CA ILE A 292 14.25 3.40 -3.79
C ILE A 292 13.10 4.26 -3.28
N ARG A 293 12.83 5.39 -3.96
CA ARG A 293 11.79 6.36 -3.55
C ARG A 293 11.20 7.08 -4.74
N PRO A 294 10.00 7.66 -4.59
CA PRO A 294 9.43 8.55 -5.59
C PRO A 294 10.38 9.70 -5.91
N GLN A 295 10.52 10.03 -7.21
CA GLN A 295 11.37 11.13 -7.68
C GLN A 295 10.67 12.50 -7.63
N ARG A 296 9.38 12.52 -7.44
CA ARG A 296 8.53 13.73 -7.36
C ARG A 296 7.55 13.62 -6.20
N PRO A 297 7.01 14.73 -5.69
CA PRO A 297 6.01 14.72 -4.63
C PRO A 297 4.82 13.80 -4.97
N VAL A 298 4.42 13.01 -3.96
CA VAL A 298 3.34 12.03 -4.12
C VAL A 298 1.99 12.67 -3.82
N GLU A 299 1.12 12.73 -4.82
CA GLU A 299 -0.21 13.34 -4.72
C GLU A 299 -1.30 12.38 -4.23
N VAL A 300 -1.00 11.07 -4.16
CA VAL A 300 -1.93 10.04 -3.68
C VAL A 300 -2.19 10.20 -2.18
N ARG A 301 -3.47 10.28 -1.81
CA ARG A 301 -3.93 10.39 -0.42
C ARG A 301 -3.92 9.03 0.28
N SER A 302 -3.97 9.02 1.61
CA SER A 302 -4.03 7.77 2.39
C SER A 302 -5.26 6.92 2.07
N MET A 303 -6.40 7.55 1.80
CA MET A 303 -7.63 6.89 1.31
C MET A 303 -7.93 7.46 -0.09
N GLU A 304 -7.13 7.07 -1.06
CA GLU A 304 -7.31 7.47 -2.46
C GLU A 304 -8.31 6.55 -3.15
N HIS A 305 -9.20 7.12 -3.94
CA HIS A 305 -10.22 6.42 -4.70
C HIS A 305 -10.06 6.61 -6.23
N ASP A 306 -9.13 7.45 -6.64
CA ASP A 306 -8.82 7.70 -8.04
C ASP A 306 -7.88 6.60 -8.57
N GLN A 307 -8.45 5.71 -9.39
CA GLN A 307 -7.72 4.57 -9.96
C GLN A 307 -6.57 5.01 -10.86
N ASP A 308 -6.72 6.09 -11.63
CA ASP A 308 -5.67 6.57 -12.52
C ASP A 308 -4.44 7.04 -11.72
N LYS A 309 -4.67 7.73 -10.59
CA LYS A 309 -3.58 8.14 -9.68
C LYS A 309 -2.90 6.94 -9.02
N LEU A 310 -3.66 5.93 -8.65
CA LEU A 310 -3.12 4.71 -8.06
C LEU A 310 -2.26 3.94 -9.07
N LEU A 311 -2.74 3.82 -10.31
CA LEU A 311 -2.02 3.15 -11.39
C LEU A 311 -0.76 3.93 -11.80
N ASP A 312 -0.83 5.27 -11.89
CA ASP A 312 0.34 6.12 -12.17
C ASP A 312 1.41 5.97 -11.08
N LEU A 313 1.01 5.93 -9.81
CA LEU A 313 1.96 5.74 -8.71
C LEU A 313 2.60 4.34 -8.71
N TYR A 314 1.84 3.30 -9.05
CA TYR A 314 2.37 1.96 -9.27
C TYR A 314 3.42 1.94 -10.41
N ALA A 315 3.05 2.53 -11.55
CA ALA A 315 3.95 2.61 -12.71
C ALA A 315 5.24 3.39 -12.39
N GLN A 316 5.16 4.44 -11.55
CA GLN A 316 6.34 5.16 -11.06
C GLN A 316 7.24 4.25 -10.22
N GLY A 317 6.68 3.44 -9.31
CA GLY A 317 7.45 2.49 -8.51
C GLY A 317 8.17 1.46 -9.37
N TYR A 318 7.46 0.88 -10.32
CA TYR A 318 8.01 -0.09 -11.28
C TYR A 318 9.13 0.51 -12.13
N ALA A 319 8.90 1.70 -12.69
CA ALA A 319 9.89 2.41 -13.49
C ALA A 319 11.12 2.84 -12.67
N GLU A 320 10.95 3.22 -11.41
CA GLU A 320 12.04 3.60 -10.53
C GLU A 320 12.93 2.39 -10.17
N ALA A 321 12.31 1.23 -9.90
CA ALA A 321 13.05 -0.01 -9.71
C ALA A 321 13.86 -0.38 -10.96
N ALA A 322 13.26 -0.26 -12.15
CA ALA A 322 13.94 -0.49 -13.41
C ALA A 322 15.11 0.49 -13.62
N ARG A 323 14.89 1.78 -13.36
CA ARG A 323 15.90 2.83 -13.52
C ARG A 323 17.13 2.60 -12.63
N THR A 324 16.90 2.16 -11.40
CA THR A 324 17.94 1.97 -10.38
C THR A 324 18.51 0.55 -10.35
N TRP A 325 18.07 -0.32 -11.27
CA TRP A 325 18.39 -1.75 -11.22
C TRP A 325 19.88 -2.04 -11.27
N ASN A 326 20.61 -1.42 -12.18
CA ASN A 326 22.05 -1.65 -12.33
C ASN A 326 22.82 -1.20 -11.09
N ASP A 327 22.48 -0.03 -10.54
CA ASP A 327 23.11 0.50 -9.32
C ASP A 327 22.80 -0.41 -8.13
N LEU A 328 21.58 -0.95 -8.04
CA LEU A 328 21.18 -1.92 -7.03
C LEU A 328 22.01 -3.22 -7.17
N GLN A 329 22.17 -3.75 -8.38
CA GLN A 329 22.98 -4.96 -8.59
C GLN A 329 24.44 -4.74 -8.20
N GLU A 330 25.01 -3.58 -8.52
CA GLU A 330 26.36 -3.21 -8.07
C GLU A 330 26.47 -3.10 -6.55
N TYR A 331 25.45 -2.51 -5.90
CA TYR A 331 25.39 -2.47 -4.44
C TYR A 331 25.34 -3.87 -3.82
N LEU A 332 24.53 -4.77 -4.37
CA LEU A 332 24.39 -6.13 -3.88
C LEU A 332 25.67 -6.99 -4.07
N ALA A 333 26.45 -6.70 -5.10
CA ALA A 333 27.67 -7.42 -5.45
C ALA A 333 28.88 -7.05 -4.56
N LYS A 334 28.88 -5.87 -3.93
CA LYS A 334 29.93 -5.41 -2.99
C LYS A 334 29.82 -6.10 -1.64
#